data_78b31246d0ae5f6f6a08b06e534c0781
#
_entry.id   78b31246d0ae5f6f6a08b06e534c0781
#
_cell.length_a   1.000
_cell.length_b   1.000
_cell.length_c   1.000
_cell.angle_alpha   90.00
_cell.angle_beta   90.00
_cell.angle_gamma   90.00
#
_symmetry.space_group_name_H-M   'P 1'
#
loop_
_entity.id
_entity.type
_entity.pdbx_description
1 polymer ?
#
loop_
_entity_poly.entity_id
_entity_poly.type
_entity_poly.pdbx_seq_one_letter_code
_entity_poly.pdbx_strand_id
1 'polypeptide(L)'
;VRYCVGIDLGSTTTKAVVLGEDGSILGRGITNSRSNYEVACEVALGEALIDTRFGLIAERLRESGLDEQEAEAALEEFGRRFREQQYRSQLGVFEEKVRALPEVRTAKNGLGATVSGMMDTLRSETHELFGAGTTRRSDFFRDLLASRYHPLAETTAHDRGADFNQLLGLFDKAILQTENVAPAKGVFSTHAERAAAALDRAGPEVARAATAAAAIDLESSSSVGTGYGRATLPFPKEQIRSEILCHGLGAHWMFPATRTVLDIGGQDTKAIQVDENGIVTSFQMNDRCAAGCGRYLGYIADEMNLGVQDLGPLARQSTRTVRINSTCTVFAGAELRERLSLGEKREDILAGLHRAIILRAMSLLARSGGIAEEFTFTGGVARNPAAVEALGGLVTENYGEMRINISPDSIYTGALGAALFARREWEKERSTPEEVAS
;
A
#
# COMPACT_ATOMS: atom_id res chain seq x y z
N VAL A 1 -18.36 5.96 17.49
CA VAL A 1 -17.07 6.67 17.37
C VAL A 1 -17.12 7.52 16.11
N ARG A 2 -16.95 8.84 16.26
CA ARG A 2 -16.88 9.74 15.11
C ARG A 2 -15.44 9.86 14.63
N TYR A 3 -15.29 10.00 13.31
CA TYR A 3 -13.97 10.08 12.70
C TYR A 3 -13.94 11.01 11.47
N CYS A 4 -12.76 11.51 11.17
CA CYS A 4 -12.46 12.16 9.90
C CYS A 4 -11.61 11.23 9.03
N VAL A 5 -11.79 11.29 7.71
CA VAL A 5 -11.06 10.42 6.79
C VAL A 5 -10.31 11.21 5.72
N GLY A 6 -9.08 10.80 5.44
CA GLY A 6 -8.32 11.23 4.29
C GLY A 6 -8.03 10.06 3.35
N ILE A 7 -8.24 10.27 2.05
CA ILE A 7 -7.95 9.28 1.02
C ILE A 7 -6.96 9.85 0.02
N ASP A 8 -5.85 9.15 -0.17
CA ASP A 8 -4.85 9.43 -1.19
C ASP A 8 -4.97 8.41 -2.33
N LEU A 9 -5.57 8.82 -3.44
CA LEU A 9 -5.66 8.04 -4.67
C LEU A 9 -4.37 8.19 -5.48
N GLY A 10 -3.37 7.42 -5.11
CA GLY A 10 -2.12 7.35 -5.86
C GLY A 10 -2.25 6.51 -7.14
N SER A 11 -1.29 6.64 -8.02
CA SER A 11 -1.27 5.93 -9.31
C SER A 11 -1.06 4.42 -9.21
N THR A 12 -0.41 3.96 -8.13
CA THR A 12 -0.10 2.54 -7.89
C THR A 12 -0.94 1.96 -6.77
N THR A 13 -1.09 2.69 -5.67
CA THR A 13 -1.85 2.28 -4.50
C THR A 13 -2.73 3.42 -3.99
N THR A 14 -3.92 3.07 -3.52
CA THR A 14 -4.84 3.98 -2.82
C THR A 14 -4.74 3.74 -1.33
N LYS A 15 -4.62 4.81 -0.55
CA LYS A 15 -4.49 4.74 0.91
C LYS A 15 -5.60 5.55 1.57
N ALA A 16 -6.00 5.10 2.76
CA ALA A 16 -6.91 5.82 3.62
C ALA A 16 -6.34 5.91 5.03
N VAL A 17 -6.57 7.03 5.69
CA VAL A 17 -6.29 7.22 7.12
C VAL A 17 -7.55 7.72 7.81
N VAL A 18 -7.88 7.09 8.92
CA VAL A 18 -8.99 7.44 9.79
C VAL A 18 -8.44 8.10 11.05
N LEU A 19 -8.87 9.34 11.32
CA LEU A 19 -8.51 10.10 12.51
C LEU A 19 -9.71 10.22 13.46
N GLY A 20 -9.48 10.01 14.75
CA GLY A 20 -10.42 10.34 15.80
C GLY A 20 -10.63 11.84 15.97
N GLU A 21 -11.65 12.23 16.76
CA GLU A 21 -11.92 13.61 17.12
C GLU A 21 -10.73 14.30 17.81
N ASP A 22 -9.96 13.55 18.59
CA ASP A 22 -8.73 14.00 19.25
C ASP A 22 -7.53 14.17 18.33
N GLY A 23 -7.64 13.70 17.07
CA GLY A 23 -6.57 13.68 16.08
C GLY A 23 -5.66 12.47 16.15
N SER A 24 -5.96 11.48 17.01
CA SER A 24 -5.28 10.20 17.00
C SER A 24 -5.59 9.42 15.71
N ILE A 25 -4.62 8.64 15.24
CA ILE A 25 -4.86 7.74 14.10
C ILE A 25 -5.56 6.48 14.63
N LEU A 26 -6.82 6.30 14.22
CA LEU A 26 -7.63 5.13 14.58
C LEU A 26 -7.34 3.93 13.67
N GLY A 27 -7.09 4.17 12.39
CA GLY A 27 -6.80 3.10 11.44
C GLY A 27 -6.22 3.59 10.11
N ARG A 28 -5.57 2.66 9.41
CA ARG A 28 -4.96 2.86 8.10
C ARG A 28 -5.39 1.75 7.15
N GLY A 29 -5.61 2.10 5.89
CA GLY A 29 -5.95 1.15 4.84
C GLY A 29 -5.17 1.42 3.57
N ILE A 30 -4.86 0.35 2.85
CA ILE A 30 -4.17 0.43 1.57
C ILE A 30 -4.69 -0.65 0.62
N THR A 31 -4.81 -0.30 -0.64
CA THR A 31 -5.13 -1.24 -1.72
C THR A 31 -4.40 -0.86 -3.00
N ASN A 32 -4.29 -1.79 -3.93
CA ASN A 32 -3.85 -1.46 -5.29
C ASN A 32 -4.83 -0.47 -5.93
N SER A 33 -4.30 0.54 -6.62
CA SER A 33 -5.15 1.42 -7.43
C SER A 33 -5.75 0.63 -8.59
N ARG A 34 -7.02 0.94 -8.91
CA ARG A 34 -7.87 0.21 -9.85
C ARG A 34 -8.33 1.15 -10.94
N SER A 35 -8.86 0.58 -12.03
CA SER A 35 -9.50 1.39 -13.07
C SER A 35 -10.78 2.09 -12.57
N ASN A 36 -11.47 1.50 -11.61
CA ASN A 36 -12.58 2.12 -10.91
C ASN A 36 -12.07 2.78 -9.61
N TYR A 37 -11.94 4.10 -9.65
CA TYR A 37 -11.42 4.91 -8.55
C TYR A 37 -12.35 4.94 -7.33
N GLU A 38 -13.66 4.88 -7.54
CA GLU A 38 -14.65 4.81 -6.47
C GLU A 38 -14.46 3.53 -5.63
N VAL A 39 -14.39 2.37 -6.30
CA VAL A 39 -14.11 1.09 -5.62
C VAL A 39 -12.73 1.09 -4.95
N ALA A 40 -11.72 1.71 -5.53
CA ALA A 40 -10.41 1.82 -4.89
C ALA A 40 -10.48 2.61 -3.58
N CYS A 41 -11.23 3.73 -3.56
CA CYS A 41 -11.45 4.54 -2.37
C CYS A 41 -12.28 3.76 -1.31
N GLU A 42 -13.34 3.08 -1.72
CA GLU A 42 -14.17 2.27 -0.82
C GLU A 42 -13.38 1.12 -0.18
N VAL A 43 -12.54 0.44 -0.94
CA VAL A 43 -11.69 -0.65 -0.41
C VAL A 43 -10.64 -0.11 0.55
N ALA A 44 -9.95 0.97 0.20
CA ALA A 44 -8.96 1.58 1.09
C ALA A 44 -9.58 2.05 2.40
N LEU A 45 -10.77 2.69 2.34
CA LEU A 45 -11.52 3.08 3.53
C LEU A 45 -11.98 1.85 4.32
N GLY A 46 -12.49 0.83 3.66
CA GLY A 46 -12.90 -0.43 4.31
C GLY A 46 -11.75 -1.07 5.09
N GLU A 47 -10.54 -1.11 4.52
CA GLU A 47 -9.34 -1.61 5.20
C GLU A 47 -8.95 -0.72 6.40
N ALA A 48 -9.06 0.60 6.29
CA ALA A 48 -8.81 1.50 7.41
C ALA A 48 -9.81 1.34 8.56
N LEU A 49 -11.09 1.10 8.24
CA LEU A 49 -12.12 0.80 9.25
C LEU A 49 -11.93 -0.59 9.88
N ILE A 50 -11.45 -1.57 9.14
CA ILE A 50 -11.04 -2.87 9.69
C ILE A 50 -9.90 -2.67 10.69
N ASP A 51 -8.86 -1.91 10.32
CA ASP A 51 -7.73 -1.60 11.20
C ASP A 51 -8.19 -0.86 12.47
N THR A 52 -9.11 0.11 12.33
CA THR A 52 -9.78 0.78 13.47
C THR A 52 -10.43 -0.25 14.40
N ARG A 53 -11.18 -1.22 13.87
CA ARG A 53 -11.82 -2.25 14.67
C ARG A 53 -10.82 -3.18 15.36
N PHE A 54 -9.69 -3.46 14.70
CA PHE A 54 -8.59 -4.21 15.34
C PHE A 54 -7.99 -3.46 16.52
N GLY A 55 -7.84 -2.13 16.44
CA GLY A 55 -7.46 -1.28 17.58
C GLY A 55 -8.44 -1.41 18.74
N LEU A 56 -9.74 -1.35 18.47
CA LEU A 56 -10.80 -1.52 19.49
C LEU A 56 -10.81 -2.94 20.10
N ILE A 57 -10.50 -3.96 19.31
CA ILE A 57 -10.36 -5.35 19.82
C ILE A 57 -9.14 -5.42 20.74
N ALA A 58 -8.01 -4.85 20.34
CA ALA A 58 -6.78 -4.82 21.16
C ALA A 58 -7.00 -4.15 22.51
N GLU A 59 -7.71 -3.03 22.56
CA GLU A 59 -8.06 -2.34 23.81
C GLU A 59 -8.89 -3.25 24.74
N ARG A 60 -9.93 -3.92 24.20
CA ARG A 60 -10.78 -4.83 24.98
C ARG A 60 -10.05 -6.08 25.45
N LEU A 61 -9.10 -6.58 24.68
CA LEU A 61 -8.30 -7.73 25.11
C LEU A 61 -7.39 -7.36 26.29
N ARG A 62 -6.80 -6.15 26.30
CA ARG A 62 -6.03 -5.66 27.45
C ARG A 62 -6.89 -5.51 28.72
N GLU A 63 -8.19 -5.18 28.56
CA GLU A 63 -9.15 -5.06 29.66
C GLU A 63 -9.70 -6.42 30.13
N SER A 64 -9.52 -7.50 29.37
CA SER A 64 -10.12 -8.82 29.62
C SER A 64 -9.47 -9.64 30.73
N GLY A 65 -8.30 -9.21 31.22
CA GLY A 65 -7.51 -9.92 32.23
C GLY A 65 -6.54 -10.97 31.66
N LEU A 66 -6.41 -11.06 30.34
CA LEU A 66 -5.31 -11.79 29.70
C LEU A 66 -3.99 -11.09 30.00
N ASP A 67 -2.90 -11.85 30.09
CA ASP A 67 -1.58 -11.22 30.13
C ASP A 67 -1.25 -10.55 28.78
N GLU A 68 -0.33 -9.58 28.80
CA GLU A 68 -0.02 -8.78 27.62
C GLU A 68 0.49 -9.60 26.45
N GLN A 69 1.32 -10.62 26.70
CA GLN A 69 1.87 -11.48 25.65
C GLN A 69 0.80 -12.39 25.06
N GLU A 70 -0.09 -12.91 25.89
CA GLU A 70 -1.22 -13.74 25.46
C GLU A 70 -2.20 -12.93 24.62
N ALA A 71 -2.52 -11.70 25.03
CA ALA A 71 -3.40 -10.79 24.29
C ALA A 71 -2.80 -10.41 22.91
N GLU A 72 -1.50 -10.12 22.87
CA GLU A 72 -0.79 -9.78 21.62
C GLU A 72 -0.74 -10.99 20.66
N ALA A 73 -0.37 -12.19 21.17
CA ALA A 73 -0.34 -13.41 20.39
C ALA A 73 -1.73 -13.78 19.83
N ALA A 74 -2.77 -13.64 20.65
CA ALA A 74 -4.16 -13.89 20.24
C ALA A 74 -4.62 -12.91 19.14
N LEU A 75 -4.26 -11.62 19.27
CA LEU A 75 -4.58 -10.60 18.28
C LEU A 75 -3.84 -10.84 16.95
N GLU A 76 -2.57 -11.23 17.02
CA GLU A 76 -1.78 -11.57 15.83
C GLU A 76 -2.38 -12.78 15.09
N GLU A 77 -2.69 -13.87 15.83
CA GLU A 77 -3.33 -15.04 15.24
C GLU A 77 -4.69 -14.72 14.66
N PHE A 78 -5.52 -13.96 15.38
CA PHE A 78 -6.81 -13.48 14.90
C PHE A 78 -6.66 -12.68 13.60
N GLY A 79 -5.70 -11.77 13.53
CA GLY A 79 -5.38 -11.00 12.34
C GLY A 79 -5.07 -11.90 11.13
N ARG A 80 -4.23 -12.91 11.31
CA ARG A 80 -3.91 -13.88 10.24
C ARG A 80 -5.14 -14.65 9.77
N ARG A 81 -5.97 -15.16 10.72
CA ARG A 81 -7.21 -15.89 10.42
C ARG A 81 -8.24 -14.99 9.72
N PHE A 82 -8.34 -13.73 10.16
CA PHE A 82 -9.23 -12.76 9.52
C PHE A 82 -8.83 -12.49 8.07
N ARG A 83 -7.54 -12.27 7.80
CA ARG A 83 -7.02 -12.08 6.44
C ARG A 83 -7.20 -13.33 5.57
N GLU A 84 -7.11 -14.52 6.14
CA GLU A 84 -7.46 -15.76 5.45
C GLU A 84 -8.92 -15.77 5.01
N GLN A 85 -9.87 -15.35 5.88
CA GLN A 85 -11.29 -15.28 5.52
C GLN A 85 -11.56 -14.22 4.43
N GLN A 86 -10.88 -13.07 4.48
CA GLN A 86 -10.96 -12.08 3.39
C GLN A 86 -10.48 -12.67 2.07
N TYR A 87 -9.33 -13.33 2.07
CA TYR A 87 -8.78 -13.97 0.86
C TYR A 87 -9.73 -15.03 0.31
N ARG A 88 -10.29 -15.91 1.15
CA ARG A 88 -11.27 -16.93 0.75
C ARG A 88 -12.52 -16.32 0.12
N SER A 89 -13.00 -15.23 0.68
CA SER A 89 -14.15 -14.50 0.14
C SER A 89 -13.85 -13.93 -1.26
N GLN A 90 -12.70 -13.29 -1.43
CA GLN A 90 -12.26 -12.76 -2.72
C GLN A 90 -11.97 -13.86 -3.75
N LEU A 91 -11.40 -15.00 -3.30
CA LEU A 91 -11.20 -16.17 -4.16
C LEU A 91 -12.54 -16.73 -4.69
N GLY A 92 -13.59 -16.71 -3.87
CA GLY A 92 -14.93 -17.06 -4.30
C GLY A 92 -15.48 -16.13 -5.40
N VAL A 93 -15.26 -14.83 -5.25
CA VAL A 93 -15.63 -13.84 -6.29
C VAL A 93 -14.81 -14.07 -7.56
N PHE A 94 -13.51 -14.29 -7.43
CA PHE A 94 -12.64 -14.58 -8.57
C PHE A 94 -13.11 -15.81 -9.34
N GLU A 95 -13.43 -16.91 -8.65
CA GLU A 95 -13.97 -18.11 -9.28
C GLU A 95 -15.27 -17.84 -10.02
N GLU A 96 -16.19 -17.07 -9.43
CA GLU A 96 -17.45 -16.68 -10.11
C GLU A 96 -17.13 -15.94 -11.42
N LYS A 97 -16.17 -14.99 -11.40
CA LYS A 97 -15.76 -14.24 -12.59
C LYS A 97 -15.10 -15.13 -13.64
N VAL A 98 -14.19 -16.02 -13.25
CA VAL A 98 -13.58 -16.99 -14.19
C VAL A 98 -14.65 -17.86 -14.84
N ARG A 99 -15.57 -18.44 -14.05
CA ARG A 99 -16.65 -19.30 -14.57
C ARG A 99 -17.62 -18.55 -15.49
N ALA A 100 -17.79 -17.24 -15.29
CA ALA A 100 -18.65 -16.40 -16.13
C ALA A 100 -18.03 -16.03 -17.47
N LEU A 101 -16.71 -16.19 -17.64
CA LEU A 101 -16.04 -15.86 -18.90
C LEU A 101 -16.58 -16.71 -20.06
N PRO A 102 -16.85 -16.10 -21.24
CA PRO A 102 -17.40 -16.83 -22.41
C PRO A 102 -16.54 -18.04 -22.78
N GLU A 103 -15.22 -17.92 -22.70
CA GLU A 103 -14.27 -18.98 -23.03
C GLU A 103 -14.45 -20.23 -22.15
N VAL A 104 -14.82 -20.05 -20.87
CA VAL A 104 -15.05 -21.16 -19.93
C VAL A 104 -16.47 -21.71 -20.13
N ARG A 105 -17.47 -20.84 -20.28
CA ARG A 105 -18.88 -21.24 -20.42
C ARG A 105 -19.19 -22.04 -21.70
N THR A 106 -18.52 -21.68 -22.79
CA THR A 106 -18.78 -22.31 -24.11
C THR A 106 -17.78 -23.40 -24.45
N ALA A 107 -16.78 -23.65 -23.61
CA ALA A 107 -15.74 -24.62 -23.86
C ALA A 107 -16.28 -26.05 -23.92
N LYS A 108 -15.96 -26.74 -25.00
CA LYS A 108 -16.27 -28.17 -25.20
C LYS A 108 -15.07 -29.09 -24.94
N ASN A 109 -13.92 -28.52 -24.69
CA ASN A 109 -12.60 -29.18 -24.55
C ASN A 109 -12.19 -29.51 -23.09
N GLY A 110 -13.13 -29.54 -22.17
CA GLY A 110 -12.80 -29.82 -20.74
C GLY A 110 -12.24 -28.69 -19.95
N LEU A 111 -12.09 -27.46 -20.52
CA LEU A 111 -11.55 -26.29 -19.83
C LEU A 111 -12.28 -25.96 -18.51
N GLY A 112 -13.62 -26.10 -18.51
CA GLY A 112 -14.42 -25.87 -17.29
C GLY A 112 -14.04 -26.82 -16.15
N ALA A 113 -13.77 -28.10 -16.44
CA ALA A 113 -13.32 -29.08 -15.44
C ALA A 113 -11.89 -28.78 -14.97
N THR A 114 -11.03 -28.35 -15.90
CA THR A 114 -9.65 -27.92 -15.59
C THR A 114 -9.65 -26.72 -14.62
N VAL A 115 -10.43 -25.68 -14.94
CA VAL A 115 -10.60 -24.50 -14.08
C VAL A 115 -11.16 -24.90 -12.70
N SER A 116 -12.17 -25.77 -12.64
CA SER A 116 -12.72 -26.26 -11.36
C SER A 116 -11.66 -26.93 -10.51
N GLY A 117 -10.86 -27.84 -11.09
CA GLY A 117 -9.76 -28.49 -10.35
C GLY A 117 -8.72 -27.51 -9.85
N MET A 118 -8.36 -26.48 -10.64
CA MET A 118 -7.46 -25.42 -10.18
C MET A 118 -8.04 -24.63 -9.01
N MET A 119 -9.33 -24.27 -9.06
CA MET A 119 -9.99 -23.55 -7.96
C MET A 119 -10.04 -24.39 -6.68
N ASP A 120 -10.28 -25.68 -6.78
CA ASP A 120 -10.29 -26.60 -5.63
C ASP A 120 -8.87 -26.67 -4.99
N THR A 121 -7.81 -26.75 -5.80
CA THR A 121 -6.43 -26.72 -5.34
C THR A 121 -6.12 -25.39 -4.62
N LEU A 122 -6.44 -24.24 -5.23
CA LEU A 122 -6.21 -22.92 -4.64
C LEU A 122 -6.95 -22.74 -3.30
N ARG A 123 -8.15 -23.30 -3.17
CA ARG A 123 -8.89 -23.29 -1.90
C ARG A 123 -8.23 -24.16 -0.84
N SER A 124 -7.80 -25.36 -1.20
CA SER A 124 -7.15 -26.27 -0.26
C SER A 124 -5.82 -25.74 0.26
N GLU A 125 -5.05 -25.05 -0.58
CA GLU A 125 -3.74 -24.48 -0.24
C GLU A 125 -3.82 -23.09 0.43
N THR A 126 -5.03 -22.49 0.57
CA THR A 126 -5.16 -21.16 1.17
C THR A 126 -4.52 -21.07 2.56
N HIS A 127 -4.62 -22.11 3.37
CA HIS A 127 -4.05 -22.16 4.73
C HIS A 127 -2.52 -22.00 4.75
N GLU A 128 -1.81 -22.41 3.69
CA GLU A 128 -0.37 -22.25 3.57
C GLU A 128 0.06 -20.78 3.45
N LEU A 129 -0.77 -19.95 2.82
CA LEU A 129 -0.52 -18.50 2.69
C LEU A 129 -0.62 -17.76 4.02
N PHE A 130 -1.41 -18.30 4.98
CA PHE A 130 -1.72 -17.65 6.24
C PHE A 130 -1.25 -18.44 7.46
N GLY A 131 -0.34 -19.41 7.28
CA GLY A 131 0.29 -20.17 8.36
C GLY A 131 1.16 -19.29 9.27
N ALA A 132 1.38 -19.75 10.52
CA ALA A 132 2.30 -19.08 11.42
C ALA A 132 3.72 -19.10 10.84
N GLY A 133 4.41 -17.96 10.89
CA GLY A 133 5.77 -17.83 10.35
C GLY A 133 5.87 -17.74 8.82
N THR A 134 4.75 -17.76 8.09
CA THR A 134 4.77 -17.58 6.63
C THR A 134 5.09 -16.12 6.29
N THR A 135 6.18 -15.91 5.53
CA THR A 135 6.53 -14.59 5.00
C THR A 135 5.84 -14.41 3.65
N ARG A 136 4.93 -13.44 3.58
CA ARG A 136 4.28 -13.04 2.33
C ARG A 136 5.03 -11.88 1.69
N ARG A 137 5.16 -11.91 0.37
CA ARG A 137 5.78 -10.81 -0.40
C ARG A 137 4.85 -9.62 -0.59
N SER A 138 3.55 -9.83 -0.50
CA SER A 138 2.50 -8.83 -0.62
C SER A 138 1.29 -9.26 0.20
N ASP A 139 0.48 -8.31 0.64
CA ASP A 139 -0.82 -8.54 1.28
C ASP A 139 -1.99 -8.27 0.33
N PHE A 140 -1.72 -7.89 -0.92
CA PHE A 140 -2.76 -7.64 -1.91
C PHE A 140 -3.25 -8.95 -2.52
N PHE A 141 -4.58 -9.07 -2.65
CA PHE A 141 -5.24 -10.27 -3.18
C PHE A 141 -4.69 -10.72 -4.54
N ARG A 142 -4.52 -9.78 -5.48
CA ARG A 142 -3.96 -10.07 -6.81
C ARG A 142 -2.62 -10.79 -6.73
N ASP A 143 -1.70 -10.24 -5.93
CA ASP A 143 -0.34 -10.73 -5.85
C ASP A 143 -0.29 -12.09 -5.14
N LEU A 144 -1.07 -12.25 -4.07
CA LEU A 144 -1.22 -13.52 -3.36
C LEU A 144 -1.79 -14.60 -4.29
N LEU A 145 -2.86 -14.27 -5.01
CA LEU A 145 -3.47 -15.22 -5.94
C LEU A 145 -2.54 -15.54 -7.11
N ALA A 146 -1.89 -14.54 -7.72
CA ALA A 146 -0.96 -14.75 -8.81
C ALA A 146 0.20 -15.67 -8.42
N SER A 147 0.73 -15.52 -7.19
CA SER A 147 1.84 -16.34 -6.67
C SER A 147 1.52 -17.83 -6.60
N ARG A 148 0.25 -18.20 -6.54
CA ARG A 148 -0.24 -19.60 -6.51
C ARG A 148 -0.84 -20.02 -7.84
N TYR A 149 -1.57 -19.13 -8.50
CA TYR A 149 -2.26 -19.44 -9.77
C TYR A 149 -1.27 -19.71 -10.90
N HIS A 150 -0.22 -18.90 -11.07
CA HIS A 150 0.70 -19.04 -12.20
C HIS A 150 1.48 -20.36 -12.17
N PRO A 151 2.12 -20.80 -11.07
CA PRO A 151 2.76 -22.12 -11.00
C PRO A 151 1.74 -23.26 -11.21
N LEU A 152 0.53 -23.12 -10.64
CA LEU A 152 -0.52 -24.12 -10.81
C LEU A 152 -0.99 -24.21 -12.27
N ALA A 153 -1.08 -23.08 -12.97
CA ALA A 153 -1.44 -23.05 -14.40
C ALA A 153 -0.35 -23.73 -15.25
N GLU A 154 0.92 -23.52 -14.94
CA GLU A 154 2.06 -24.17 -15.62
C GLU A 154 2.01 -25.69 -15.43
N THR A 155 1.88 -26.16 -14.19
CA THR A 155 1.75 -27.59 -13.85
C THR A 155 0.52 -28.20 -14.54
N THR A 156 -0.64 -27.50 -14.50
CA THR A 156 -1.87 -27.97 -15.12
C THR A 156 -1.75 -28.05 -16.63
N ALA A 157 -1.07 -27.08 -17.27
CA ALA A 157 -0.80 -27.11 -18.70
C ALA A 157 0.05 -28.31 -19.09
N HIS A 158 1.10 -28.58 -18.32
CA HIS A 158 1.98 -29.73 -18.56
C HIS A 158 1.24 -31.07 -18.37
N ASP A 159 0.53 -31.24 -17.26
CA ASP A 159 -0.04 -32.55 -16.86
C ASP A 159 -1.32 -32.91 -17.62
N ARG A 160 -2.12 -31.90 -17.98
CA ARG A 160 -3.44 -32.09 -18.64
C ARG A 160 -3.48 -31.66 -20.10
N GLY A 161 -2.35 -31.16 -20.64
CA GLY A 161 -2.28 -30.64 -22.00
C GLY A 161 -3.17 -29.40 -22.25
N ALA A 162 -3.44 -28.62 -21.20
CA ALA A 162 -4.13 -27.34 -21.31
C ALA A 162 -3.23 -26.26 -21.91
N ASP A 163 -3.82 -25.28 -22.60
CA ASP A 163 -3.05 -24.14 -23.09
C ASP A 163 -2.71 -23.18 -21.94
N PHE A 164 -1.42 -23.07 -21.61
CA PHE A 164 -0.91 -22.20 -20.57
C PHE A 164 -1.30 -20.73 -20.79
N ASN A 165 -1.16 -20.22 -22.02
CA ASN A 165 -1.51 -18.83 -22.33
C ASN A 165 -3.02 -18.58 -22.16
N GLN A 166 -3.85 -19.58 -22.48
CA GLN A 166 -5.28 -19.51 -22.22
C GLN A 166 -5.57 -19.39 -20.74
N LEU A 167 -4.92 -20.20 -19.88
CA LEU A 167 -5.10 -20.15 -18.43
C LEU A 167 -4.66 -18.80 -17.86
N LEU A 168 -3.52 -18.23 -18.30
CA LEU A 168 -3.10 -16.90 -17.91
C LEU A 168 -4.08 -15.82 -18.35
N GLY A 169 -4.58 -15.91 -19.59
CA GLY A 169 -5.58 -14.96 -20.10
C GLY A 169 -6.91 -14.99 -19.32
N LEU A 170 -7.29 -16.15 -18.76
CA LEU A 170 -8.44 -16.25 -17.84
C LEU A 170 -8.18 -15.52 -16.53
N PHE A 171 -6.97 -15.68 -15.97
CA PHE A 171 -6.55 -14.94 -14.76
C PHE A 171 -6.64 -13.44 -14.97
N ASP A 172 -6.00 -12.93 -16.03
CA ASP A 172 -5.94 -11.49 -16.29
C ASP A 172 -7.33 -10.85 -16.44
N LYS A 173 -8.23 -11.54 -17.15
CA LYS A 173 -9.61 -11.05 -17.33
C LYS A 173 -10.41 -11.09 -16.03
N ALA A 174 -10.30 -12.18 -15.27
CA ALA A 174 -11.10 -12.37 -14.07
C ALA A 174 -10.61 -11.53 -12.91
N ILE A 175 -9.28 -11.33 -12.75
CA ILE A 175 -8.73 -10.53 -11.65
C ILE A 175 -9.15 -9.06 -11.76
N LEU A 176 -9.15 -8.50 -12.97
CA LEU A 176 -9.64 -7.14 -13.20
C LEU A 176 -11.11 -6.98 -12.81
N GLN A 177 -11.95 -7.98 -13.14
CA GLN A 177 -13.36 -7.95 -12.76
C GLN A 177 -13.54 -8.11 -11.24
N THR A 178 -12.75 -8.98 -10.61
CA THR A 178 -12.79 -9.22 -9.15
C THR A 178 -12.42 -7.97 -8.36
N GLU A 179 -11.35 -7.30 -8.77
CA GLU A 179 -10.90 -6.08 -8.11
C GLU A 179 -11.86 -4.90 -8.26
N ASN A 180 -12.76 -4.91 -9.22
CA ASN A 180 -13.79 -3.89 -9.41
C ASN A 180 -15.12 -4.23 -8.70
N VAL A 181 -15.15 -5.25 -7.87
CA VAL A 181 -16.30 -5.53 -6.99
C VAL A 181 -16.14 -4.75 -5.69
N ALA A 182 -17.14 -3.93 -5.37
CA ALA A 182 -17.19 -3.22 -4.10
C ALA A 182 -17.29 -4.20 -2.92
N PRO A 183 -16.64 -3.90 -1.78
CA PRO A 183 -16.76 -4.73 -0.58
C PRO A 183 -18.21 -4.82 -0.11
N ALA A 184 -18.68 -6.02 0.25
CA ALA A 184 -20.00 -6.17 0.80
C ALA A 184 -20.09 -5.55 2.20
N LYS A 185 -21.21 -4.89 2.50
CA LYS A 185 -21.46 -4.32 3.83
C LYS A 185 -21.60 -5.43 4.87
N GLY A 186 -21.09 -5.21 6.07
CA GLY A 186 -21.23 -6.15 7.21
C GLY A 186 -20.30 -7.37 7.17
N VAL A 187 -19.42 -7.48 6.19
CA VAL A 187 -18.49 -8.63 6.03
C VAL A 187 -17.53 -8.76 7.22
N PHE A 188 -17.20 -7.66 7.91
CA PHE A 188 -16.32 -7.68 9.08
C PHE A 188 -16.78 -8.69 10.12
N SER A 189 -18.05 -8.63 10.56
CA SER A 189 -18.60 -9.52 11.60
C SER A 189 -18.48 -10.99 11.21
N THR A 190 -18.85 -11.33 9.96
CA THR A 190 -18.76 -12.70 9.46
C THR A 190 -17.32 -13.23 9.41
N HIS A 191 -16.38 -12.41 8.97
CA HIS A 191 -14.95 -12.78 8.94
C HIS A 191 -14.38 -12.89 10.36
N ALA A 192 -14.76 -11.96 11.25
CA ALA A 192 -14.32 -11.96 12.64
C ALA A 192 -14.82 -13.18 13.42
N GLU A 193 -16.09 -13.54 13.28
CA GLU A 193 -16.66 -14.74 13.89
C GLU A 193 -15.93 -16.01 13.45
N ARG A 194 -15.71 -16.17 12.15
CA ARG A 194 -14.97 -17.33 11.61
C ARG A 194 -13.50 -17.35 12.04
N ALA A 195 -12.87 -16.19 12.08
CA ALA A 195 -11.50 -16.05 12.53
C ALA A 195 -11.34 -16.41 14.01
N ALA A 196 -12.23 -15.90 14.88
CA ALA A 196 -12.22 -16.18 16.31
C ALA A 196 -12.52 -17.68 16.60
N ALA A 197 -13.43 -18.30 15.85
CA ALA A 197 -13.75 -19.71 15.97
C ALA A 197 -12.59 -20.65 15.57
N ALA A 198 -11.61 -20.14 14.83
CA ALA A 198 -10.44 -20.88 14.38
C ALA A 198 -9.19 -20.69 15.27
N LEU A 199 -9.31 -19.99 16.41
CA LEU A 199 -8.24 -19.75 17.36
C LEU A 199 -8.13 -20.93 18.35
N ASP A 200 -6.90 -21.37 18.61
CA ASP A 200 -6.62 -22.42 19.56
C ASP A 200 -6.72 -21.94 21.03
N ARG A 201 -6.35 -20.67 21.27
CA ARG A 201 -6.36 -20.03 22.58
C ARG A 201 -7.05 -18.69 22.55
N ALA A 202 -7.58 -18.26 23.70
CA ALA A 202 -8.30 -16.97 23.87
C ALA A 202 -9.43 -16.72 22.85
N GLY A 203 -9.89 -17.75 22.14
CA GLY A 203 -10.96 -17.65 21.14
C GLY A 203 -12.24 -17.02 21.67
N PRO A 204 -12.76 -17.42 22.85
CA PRO A 204 -13.95 -16.80 23.45
C PRO A 204 -13.75 -15.31 23.80
N GLU A 205 -12.59 -14.92 24.31
CA GLU A 205 -12.22 -13.54 24.63
C GLU A 205 -12.15 -12.68 23.38
N VAL A 206 -11.45 -13.16 22.35
CA VAL A 206 -11.37 -12.52 21.04
C VAL A 206 -12.74 -12.42 20.38
N ALA A 207 -13.55 -13.46 20.44
CA ALA A 207 -14.92 -13.44 19.87
C ALA A 207 -15.80 -12.37 20.55
N ARG A 208 -15.74 -12.26 21.90
CA ARG A 208 -16.44 -11.20 22.63
C ARG A 208 -15.96 -9.81 22.26
N ALA A 209 -14.63 -9.61 22.21
CA ALA A 209 -14.03 -8.34 21.84
C ALA A 209 -14.38 -7.94 20.40
N ALA A 210 -14.32 -8.89 19.46
CA ALA A 210 -14.66 -8.67 18.05
C ALA A 210 -16.15 -8.35 17.85
N THR A 211 -17.06 -9.06 18.54
CA THR A 211 -18.49 -8.78 18.52
C THR A 211 -18.78 -7.39 19.07
N ALA A 212 -18.16 -7.02 20.18
CA ALA A 212 -18.32 -5.69 20.78
C ALA A 212 -17.74 -4.59 19.88
N ALA A 213 -16.58 -4.81 19.25
CA ALA A 213 -16.01 -3.87 18.29
C ALA A 213 -16.85 -3.74 17.01
N ALA A 214 -17.46 -4.82 16.53
CA ALA A 214 -18.36 -4.81 15.38
C ALA A 214 -19.65 -4.01 15.65
N ALA A 215 -20.15 -4.03 16.89
CA ALA A 215 -21.35 -3.31 17.30
C ALA A 215 -21.14 -1.79 17.47
N ILE A 216 -19.89 -1.32 17.53
CA ILE A 216 -19.58 0.10 17.61
C ILE A 216 -19.96 0.77 16.29
N ASP A 217 -20.79 1.79 16.37
CA ASP A 217 -21.09 2.64 15.22
C ASP A 217 -19.87 3.55 14.91
N LEU A 218 -19.39 3.47 13.68
CA LEU A 218 -18.31 4.29 13.15
C LEU A 218 -18.92 5.29 12.16
N GLU A 219 -18.98 6.55 12.56
CA GLU A 219 -19.64 7.62 11.81
C GLU A 219 -18.59 8.59 11.24
N SER A 220 -18.59 8.77 9.90
CA SER A 220 -17.73 9.75 9.26
C SER A 220 -18.29 11.17 9.46
N SER A 221 -17.49 12.03 10.08
CA SER A 221 -17.83 13.44 10.28
C SER A 221 -17.41 14.31 9.10
N SER A 222 -16.28 14.02 8.47
CA SER A 222 -15.76 14.74 7.30
C SER A 222 -14.80 13.87 6.51
N SER A 223 -14.69 14.13 5.21
CA SER A 223 -13.79 13.40 4.33
C SER A 223 -13.08 14.33 3.35
N VAL A 224 -11.79 14.06 3.07
CA VAL A 224 -11.00 14.77 2.07
C VAL A 224 -10.25 13.77 1.20
N GLY A 225 -10.35 13.98 -0.11
CA GLY A 225 -9.61 13.23 -1.12
C GLY A 225 -8.43 14.00 -1.67
N THR A 226 -7.36 13.28 -2.01
CA THR A 226 -6.16 13.81 -2.67
C THR A 226 -5.55 12.78 -3.63
N GLY A 227 -4.46 13.13 -4.29
CA GLY A 227 -3.67 12.25 -5.13
C GLY A 227 -3.71 12.59 -6.62
N TYR A 228 -3.07 11.74 -7.42
CA TYR A 228 -2.93 11.92 -8.86
C TYR A 228 -4.27 11.97 -9.61
N GLY A 229 -5.23 11.15 -9.20
CA GLY A 229 -6.56 11.05 -9.79
C GLY A 229 -7.56 12.13 -9.34
N ARG A 230 -7.12 13.21 -8.70
CA ARG A 230 -7.99 14.21 -8.05
C ARG A 230 -9.11 14.78 -8.93
N ALA A 231 -8.92 14.83 -10.24
CA ALA A 231 -9.96 15.34 -11.17
C ALA A 231 -11.14 14.36 -11.35
N THR A 232 -10.94 13.09 -10.98
CA THR A 232 -11.92 11.99 -11.12
C THR A 232 -12.23 11.31 -9.79
N LEU A 233 -11.80 11.94 -8.67
CA LEU A 233 -12.09 11.44 -7.33
C LEU A 233 -13.61 11.48 -7.09
N PRO A 234 -14.16 10.44 -6.40
CA PRO A 234 -15.59 10.39 -6.06
C PRO A 234 -15.93 11.30 -4.86
N PHE A 235 -15.37 12.51 -4.84
CA PHE A 235 -15.59 13.51 -3.80
C PHE A 235 -16.09 14.81 -4.39
N PRO A 236 -16.92 15.58 -3.67
CA PRO A 236 -17.22 16.96 -4.00
C PRO A 236 -15.93 17.80 -4.13
N LYS A 237 -15.90 18.79 -5.01
CA LYS A 237 -14.71 19.61 -5.24
C LYS A 237 -14.18 20.28 -3.99
N GLU A 238 -15.07 20.62 -3.08
CA GLU A 238 -14.79 21.26 -1.79
C GLU A 238 -14.00 20.32 -0.85
N GLN A 239 -14.14 19.02 -1.04
CA GLN A 239 -13.46 17.98 -0.28
C GLN A 239 -12.17 17.47 -0.97
N ILE A 240 -11.73 18.11 -2.04
CA ILE A 240 -10.51 17.74 -2.74
C ILE A 240 -9.38 18.72 -2.39
N ARG A 241 -8.22 18.20 -2.00
CA ARG A 241 -7.03 19.00 -1.69
C ARG A 241 -5.86 18.62 -2.61
N SER A 242 -4.96 19.57 -2.77
CA SER A 242 -3.72 19.34 -3.50
C SER A 242 -2.87 18.28 -2.80
N GLU A 243 -2.36 17.35 -3.58
CA GLU A 243 -1.46 16.30 -3.13
C GLU A 243 -0.22 16.86 -2.40
N ILE A 244 0.36 17.94 -2.95
CA ILE A 244 1.52 18.60 -2.36
C ILE A 244 1.21 19.13 -0.96
N LEU A 245 0.03 19.76 -0.77
CA LEU A 245 -0.38 20.28 0.53
C LEU A 245 -0.60 19.15 1.55
N CYS A 246 -1.21 18.05 1.09
CA CYS A 246 -1.45 16.89 1.96
C CYS A 246 -0.14 16.22 2.37
N HIS A 247 0.81 15.99 1.45
CA HIS A 247 2.11 15.42 1.80
C HIS A 247 2.91 16.33 2.73
N GLY A 248 2.93 17.64 2.50
CA GLY A 248 3.61 18.60 3.40
C GLY A 248 3.04 18.59 4.81
N LEU A 249 1.70 18.70 4.93
CA LEU A 249 1.01 18.70 6.22
C LEU A 249 1.15 17.36 6.95
N GLY A 250 0.99 16.25 6.25
CA GLY A 250 1.13 14.91 6.83
C GLY A 250 2.53 14.62 7.33
N ALA A 251 3.56 15.01 6.58
CA ALA A 251 4.96 14.86 7.00
C ALA A 251 5.28 15.73 8.23
N HIS A 252 4.80 16.98 8.25
CA HIS A 252 4.95 17.87 9.39
C HIS A 252 4.24 17.35 10.65
N TRP A 253 3.05 16.75 10.51
CA TRP A 253 2.34 16.13 11.63
C TRP A 253 3.13 14.95 12.22
N MET A 254 3.72 14.10 11.35
CA MET A 254 4.56 12.98 11.77
C MET A 254 5.87 13.44 12.44
N PHE A 255 6.44 14.52 11.95
CA PHE A 255 7.71 15.10 12.41
C PHE A 255 7.58 16.63 12.48
N PRO A 256 7.17 17.19 13.62
CA PRO A 256 6.86 18.62 13.74
C PRO A 256 8.01 19.58 13.43
N ALA A 257 9.25 19.12 13.57
CA ALA A 257 10.43 19.92 13.23
C ALA A 257 10.78 19.89 11.73
N THR A 258 10.07 19.07 10.91
CA THR A 258 10.30 18.98 9.45
C THR A 258 10.20 20.34 8.77
N ARG A 259 11.18 20.63 7.91
CA ARG A 259 11.21 21.80 7.02
C ARG A 259 11.31 21.41 5.55
N THR A 260 11.92 20.26 5.27
CA THR A 260 12.02 19.70 3.90
C THR A 260 11.47 18.30 3.87
N VAL A 261 10.64 18.01 2.87
CA VAL A 261 10.09 16.68 2.60
C VAL A 261 10.52 16.22 1.22
N LEU A 262 11.12 15.05 1.14
CA LEU A 262 11.28 14.30 -0.10
C LEU A 262 10.29 13.17 -0.12
N ASP A 263 9.34 13.20 -1.03
CA ASP A 263 8.41 12.09 -1.25
C ASP A 263 8.74 11.39 -2.57
N ILE A 264 9.07 10.10 -2.51
CA ILE A 264 9.26 9.28 -3.71
C ILE A 264 8.17 8.23 -3.76
N GLY A 265 7.17 8.53 -4.57
CA GLY A 265 6.01 7.68 -4.84
C GLY A 265 6.27 6.64 -5.92
N GLY A 266 5.18 5.98 -6.36
CA GLY A 266 5.23 4.98 -7.43
C GLY A 266 5.54 5.58 -8.80
N GLN A 267 4.97 6.76 -9.14
CA GLN A 267 5.10 7.38 -10.47
C GLN A 267 5.66 8.80 -10.43
N ASP A 268 5.80 9.39 -9.27
CA ASP A 268 6.26 10.75 -9.11
C ASP A 268 7.26 10.90 -7.95
N THR A 269 7.92 12.05 -7.94
CA THR A 269 8.83 12.45 -6.87
C THR A 269 8.57 13.92 -6.57
N LYS A 270 8.44 14.24 -5.30
CA LYS A 270 8.15 15.59 -4.80
C LYS A 270 9.22 16.01 -3.82
N ALA A 271 9.75 17.22 -3.99
CA ALA A 271 10.54 17.94 -3.01
C ALA A 271 9.70 19.11 -2.51
N ILE A 272 9.37 19.15 -1.23
CA ILE A 272 8.42 20.10 -0.64
C ILE A 272 9.11 20.81 0.51
N GLN A 273 9.00 22.14 0.54
CA GLN A 273 9.43 22.96 1.67
C GLN A 273 8.19 23.34 2.50
N VAL A 274 8.29 23.20 3.80
CA VAL A 274 7.24 23.59 4.74
C VAL A 274 7.76 24.55 5.80
N ASP A 275 6.89 25.44 6.26
CA ASP A 275 7.19 26.32 7.37
C ASP A 275 7.00 25.59 8.74
N GLU A 276 7.14 26.34 9.82
CA GLU A 276 6.98 25.86 11.20
C GLU A 276 5.56 25.39 11.55
N ASN A 277 4.57 25.73 10.72
CA ASN A 277 3.16 25.35 10.86
C ASN A 277 2.74 24.23 9.87
N GLY A 278 3.70 23.68 9.09
CA GLY A 278 3.44 22.68 8.06
C GLY A 278 2.81 23.24 6.80
N ILE A 279 2.86 24.57 6.59
CA ILE A 279 2.37 25.21 5.37
C ILE A 279 3.44 25.09 4.30
N VAL A 280 3.04 24.64 3.12
CA VAL A 280 3.94 24.51 1.97
C VAL A 280 4.35 25.90 1.48
N THR A 281 5.65 26.16 1.45
CA THR A 281 6.24 27.43 0.98
C THR A 281 6.83 27.34 -0.41
N SER A 282 7.33 26.16 -0.81
CA SER A 282 7.88 25.88 -2.13
C SER A 282 7.80 24.39 -2.44
N PHE A 283 7.76 24.02 -3.70
CA PHE A 283 7.87 22.65 -4.12
C PHE A 283 8.41 22.48 -5.53
N GLN A 284 8.97 21.30 -5.79
CA GLN A 284 9.29 20.80 -7.12
C GLN A 284 8.76 19.39 -7.27
N MET A 285 8.26 19.05 -8.43
CA MET A 285 7.69 17.73 -8.71
C MET A 285 8.18 17.18 -10.04
N ASN A 286 8.44 15.89 -10.09
CA ASN A 286 8.65 15.13 -11.31
C ASN A 286 7.56 14.06 -11.41
N ASP A 287 6.59 14.30 -12.27
CA ASP A 287 5.46 13.42 -12.57
C ASP A 287 5.47 12.88 -14.01
N ARG A 288 6.47 13.26 -14.81
CA ARG A 288 6.54 12.98 -16.25
C ARG A 288 7.57 11.90 -16.61
N CYS A 289 8.45 11.55 -15.68
CA CYS A 289 9.54 10.63 -15.97
C CYS A 289 9.65 9.55 -14.89
N ALA A 290 9.44 8.31 -15.29
CA ALA A 290 9.52 7.14 -14.42
C ALA A 290 10.92 6.94 -13.77
N ALA A 291 11.95 7.49 -14.37
CA ALA A 291 13.34 7.29 -13.94
C ALA A 291 13.71 7.93 -12.58
N GLY A 292 12.83 8.59 -11.91
CA GLY A 292 13.08 9.19 -10.59
C GLY A 292 12.13 8.69 -9.50
N CYS A 293 11.33 7.66 -9.76
CA CYS A 293 10.28 7.19 -8.86
C CYS A 293 10.28 5.65 -8.73
N GLY A 294 9.39 5.12 -7.90
CA GLY A 294 9.30 3.69 -7.60
C GLY A 294 9.05 2.80 -8.83
N ARG A 295 8.39 3.31 -9.87
CA ARG A 295 8.17 2.56 -11.12
C ARG A 295 9.47 2.18 -11.83
N TYR A 296 10.52 2.98 -11.67
CA TYR A 296 11.85 2.62 -12.16
C TYR A 296 12.38 1.37 -11.47
N LEU A 297 12.21 1.27 -10.15
CA LEU A 297 12.60 0.08 -9.39
C LEU A 297 11.78 -1.15 -9.82
N GLY A 298 10.46 -0.98 -10.05
CA GLY A 298 9.62 -2.05 -10.58
C GLY A 298 10.14 -2.58 -11.92
N TYR A 299 10.43 -1.69 -12.86
CA TYR A 299 11.00 -2.06 -14.15
C TYR A 299 12.33 -2.82 -14.02
N ILE A 300 13.22 -2.37 -13.13
CA ILE A 300 14.51 -3.05 -12.89
C ILE A 300 14.29 -4.42 -12.24
N ALA A 301 13.33 -4.55 -11.34
CA ALA A 301 12.97 -5.83 -10.74
C ALA A 301 12.52 -6.84 -11.79
N ASP A 302 11.66 -6.43 -12.71
CA ASP A 302 11.19 -7.25 -13.84
C ASP A 302 12.36 -7.67 -14.75
N GLU A 303 13.24 -6.73 -15.13
CA GLU A 303 14.42 -7.01 -15.97
C GLU A 303 15.40 -8.00 -15.30
N MET A 304 15.47 -8.02 -13.98
CA MET A 304 16.33 -8.91 -13.20
C MET A 304 15.63 -10.20 -12.74
N ASN A 305 14.35 -10.35 -13.01
CA ASN A 305 13.50 -11.43 -12.47
C ASN A 305 13.56 -11.51 -10.94
N LEU A 306 13.38 -10.35 -10.29
CA LEU A 306 13.38 -10.17 -8.83
C LEU A 306 12.07 -9.53 -8.37
N GLY A 307 11.75 -9.68 -7.08
CA GLY A 307 10.73 -8.85 -6.44
C GLY A 307 11.27 -7.45 -6.16
N VAL A 308 10.41 -6.43 -6.22
CA VAL A 308 10.81 -5.03 -5.88
C VAL A 308 11.37 -4.94 -4.46
N GLN A 309 10.81 -5.72 -3.54
CA GLN A 309 11.26 -5.80 -2.14
C GLN A 309 12.65 -6.43 -1.97
N ASP A 310 13.09 -7.23 -2.95
CA ASP A 310 14.39 -7.93 -2.90
C ASP A 310 15.54 -7.01 -3.38
N LEU A 311 15.22 -5.94 -4.11
CA LEU A 311 16.22 -5.04 -4.70
C LEU A 311 17.08 -4.33 -3.66
N GLY A 312 16.43 -3.79 -2.59
CA GLY A 312 17.12 -3.07 -1.52
C GLY A 312 18.08 -3.96 -0.72
N PRO A 313 17.60 -5.08 -0.16
CA PRO A 313 18.45 -6.04 0.56
C PRO A 313 19.62 -6.56 -0.29
N LEU A 314 19.40 -6.82 -1.58
CA LEU A 314 20.45 -7.29 -2.48
C LEU A 314 21.48 -6.18 -2.77
N ALA A 315 21.02 -4.94 -3.04
CA ALA A 315 21.90 -3.81 -3.27
C ALA A 315 22.83 -3.51 -2.08
N ARG A 316 22.38 -3.74 -0.84
CA ARG A 316 23.19 -3.57 0.39
C ARG A 316 24.32 -4.57 0.53
N GLN A 317 24.34 -5.66 -0.25
CA GLN A 317 25.43 -6.62 -0.31
C GLN A 317 26.55 -6.16 -1.25
N SER A 318 26.39 -5.01 -1.90
CA SER A 318 27.37 -4.44 -2.82
C SER A 318 28.71 -4.19 -2.13
N THR A 319 29.79 -4.55 -2.83
CA THR A 319 31.16 -4.26 -2.40
C THR A 319 31.77 -3.05 -3.13
N ARG A 320 31.12 -2.61 -4.21
CA ARG A 320 31.50 -1.40 -4.95
C ARG A 320 30.28 -0.80 -5.63
N THR A 321 30.20 0.52 -5.73
CA THR A 321 29.14 1.20 -6.46
C THR A 321 29.48 1.32 -7.94
N VAL A 322 28.70 0.68 -8.81
CA VAL A 322 28.79 0.83 -10.25
C VAL A 322 28.08 2.12 -10.65
N ARG A 323 28.75 2.96 -11.42
CA ARG A 323 28.11 4.18 -11.92
C ARG A 323 27.13 3.85 -13.04
N ILE A 324 25.85 4.13 -12.85
CA ILE A 324 24.82 4.06 -13.87
C ILE A 324 24.67 5.43 -14.53
N ASN A 325 24.84 5.44 -15.84
CA ASN A 325 24.82 6.68 -16.63
C ASN A 325 23.43 6.97 -17.21
N SER A 326 22.62 5.94 -17.43
CA SER A 326 21.33 6.08 -18.07
C SER A 326 20.32 6.78 -17.17
N THR A 327 19.84 7.89 -17.65
CA THR A 327 18.80 8.70 -16.96
C THR A 327 17.40 8.31 -17.38
N CYS A 328 17.23 7.58 -18.47
CA CYS A 328 15.95 7.08 -18.97
C CYS A 328 15.79 5.60 -18.60
N THR A 329 14.61 5.20 -18.16
CA THR A 329 14.29 3.81 -17.78
C THR A 329 14.60 2.80 -18.88
N VAL A 330 14.29 3.15 -20.13
CA VAL A 330 14.54 2.28 -21.30
C VAL A 330 16.03 2.02 -21.51
N PHE A 331 16.83 3.07 -21.42
CA PHE A 331 18.30 2.94 -21.58
C PHE A 331 18.95 2.28 -20.36
N ALA A 332 18.38 2.47 -19.17
CA ALA A 332 18.88 1.79 -17.97
C ALA A 332 18.76 0.27 -18.07
N GLY A 333 17.68 -0.26 -18.65
CA GLY A 333 17.55 -1.70 -18.89
C GLY A 333 18.60 -2.22 -19.87
N ALA A 334 18.93 -1.47 -20.93
CA ALA A 334 20.01 -1.83 -21.86
C ALA A 334 21.37 -1.80 -21.16
N GLU A 335 21.68 -0.74 -20.40
CA GLU A 335 22.92 -0.62 -19.62
C GLU A 335 23.04 -1.73 -18.57
N LEU A 336 21.94 -2.11 -17.92
CA LEU A 336 21.87 -3.22 -16.97
C LEU A 336 22.30 -4.54 -17.63
N ARG A 337 21.70 -4.88 -18.78
CA ARG A 337 22.03 -6.12 -19.52
C ARG A 337 23.48 -6.12 -19.98
N GLU A 338 24.01 -4.99 -20.47
CA GLU A 338 25.40 -4.83 -20.86
C GLU A 338 26.35 -5.12 -19.69
N ARG A 339 26.10 -4.50 -18.52
CA ARG A 339 26.94 -4.68 -17.33
C ARG A 339 26.92 -6.11 -16.81
N LEU A 340 25.75 -6.76 -16.82
CA LEU A 340 25.61 -8.18 -16.49
C LEU A 340 26.42 -9.06 -17.45
N SER A 341 26.41 -8.74 -18.75
CA SER A 341 27.20 -9.47 -19.77
C SER A 341 28.70 -9.28 -19.59
N LEU A 342 29.15 -8.16 -19.03
CA LEU A 342 30.52 -7.88 -18.65
C LEU A 342 30.96 -8.56 -17.33
N GLY A 343 30.06 -9.32 -16.69
CA GLY A 343 30.31 -10.04 -15.45
C GLY A 343 30.28 -9.18 -14.18
N GLU A 344 29.71 -7.97 -14.24
CA GLU A 344 29.48 -7.18 -13.05
C GLU A 344 28.43 -7.83 -12.15
N LYS A 345 28.60 -7.74 -10.83
CA LYS A 345 27.69 -8.36 -9.86
C LYS A 345 26.35 -7.62 -9.81
N ARG A 346 25.26 -8.37 -9.63
CA ARG A 346 23.91 -7.81 -9.52
C ARG A 346 23.80 -6.78 -8.40
N GLU A 347 24.37 -7.08 -7.23
CA GLU A 347 24.37 -6.23 -6.05
C GLU A 347 25.05 -4.89 -6.30
N ASP A 348 26.18 -4.88 -7.02
CA ASP A 348 26.93 -3.66 -7.35
C ASP A 348 26.16 -2.78 -8.35
N ILE A 349 25.52 -3.40 -9.34
CA ILE A 349 24.66 -2.70 -10.31
C ILE A 349 23.45 -2.10 -9.62
N LEU A 350 22.78 -2.87 -8.73
CA LEU A 350 21.61 -2.40 -7.99
C LEU A 350 21.95 -1.24 -7.06
N ALA A 351 23.11 -1.26 -6.38
CA ALA A 351 23.59 -0.13 -5.58
C ALA A 351 23.74 1.14 -6.43
N GLY A 352 24.33 1.00 -7.63
CA GLY A 352 24.45 2.10 -8.60
C GLY A 352 23.12 2.65 -9.08
N LEU A 353 22.14 1.77 -9.32
CA LEU A 353 20.77 2.16 -9.72
C LEU A 353 20.04 2.95 -8.62
N HIS A 354 20.12 2.49 -7.36
CA HIS A 354 19.55 3.22 -6.24
C HIS A 354 20.18 4.62 -6.10
N ARG A 355 21.53 4.70 -6.19
CA ARG A 355 22.20 6.00 -6.17
C ARG A 355 21.76 6.91 -7.33
N ALA A 356 21.57 6.37 -8.53
CA ALA A 356 21.13 7.14 -9.69
C ALA A 356 19.72 7.73 -9.52
N ILE A 357 18.78 6.97 -8.94
CA ILE A 357 17.43 7.46 -8.61
C ILE A 357 17.51 8.61 -7.62
N ILE A 358 18.27 8.44 -6.54
CA ILE A 358 18.39 9.44 -5.49
C ILE A 358 19.11 10.71 -5.98
N LEU A 359 20.12 10.59 -6.85
CA LEU A 359 20.76 11.76 -7.48
C LEU A 359 19.74 12.65 -8.24
N ARG A 360 18.72 12.04 -8.84
CA ARG A 360 17.63 12.80 -9.49
C ARG A 360 16.75 13.51 -8.46
N ALA A 361 16.44 12.84 -7.36
CA ALA A 361 15.70 13.44 -6.25
C ALA A 361 16.48 14.62 -5.64
N MET A 362 17.82 14.51 -5.50
CA MET A 362 18.69 15.61 -5.07
C MET A 362 18.58 16.83 -5.98
N SER A 363 18.44 16.62 -7.29
CA SER A 363 18.23 17.72 -8.24
C SER A 363 16.88 18.44 -8.05
N LEU A 364 15.84 17.72 -7.62
CA LEU A 364 14.56 18.34 -7.25
C LEU A 364 14.68 19.13 -5.95
N LEU A 365 15.33 18.56 -4.94
CA LEU A 365 15.60 19.23 -3.67
C LEU A 365 16.36 20.55 -3.89
N ALA A 366 17.43 20.54 -4.68
CA ALA A 366 18.17 21.76 -5.00
C ALA A 366 17.30 22.84 -5.63
N ARG A 367 16.36 22.47 -6.52
CA ARG A 367 15.45 23.42 -7.18
C ARG A 367 14.29 23.89 -6.28
N SER A 368 13.91 23.13 -5.25
CA SER A 368 12.87 23.53 -4.30
C SER A 368 13.36 24.51 -3.24
N GLY A 369 14.67 24.72 -3.13
CA GLY A 369 15.28 25.59 -2.12
C GLY A 369 16.38 24.91 -1.31
N GLY A 370 16.79 23.68 -1.70
CA GLY A 370 17.78 22.89 -0.96
C GLY A 370 17.16 22.05 0.15
N ILE A 371 17.95 21.69 1.14
CA ILE A 371 17.50 20.96 2.33
C ILE A 371 17.66 21.87 3.54
N ALA A 372 16.54 22.16 4.19
CA ALA A 372 16.51 22.79 5.51
C ALA A 372 16.24 21.72 6.57
N GLU A 373 16.80 21.86 7.74
CA GLU A 373 16.60 20.95 8.88
C GLU A 373 15.22 21.15 9.53
N GLU A 374 14.51 20.12 9.89
CA GLU A 374 14.81 18.70 9.72
C GLU A 374 14.29 18.21 8.37
N PHE A 375 14.93 17.17 7.87
CA PHE A 375 14.62 16.58 6.57
C PHE A 375 13.84 15.27 6.77
N THR A 376 12.74 15.09 6.03
CA THR A 376 11.88 13.91 6.10
C THR A 376 11.79 13.23 4.73
N PHE A 377 11.99 11.91 4.72
CA PHE A 377 11.86 11.08 3.52
C PHE A 377 10.60 10.22 3.62
N THR A 378 9.70 10.37 2.65
CA THR A 378 8.37 9.70 2.60
C THR A 378 8.14 8.97 1.27
N GLY A 379 6.97 8.37 1.14
CA GLY A 379 6.57 7.58 -0.02
C GLY A 379 7.01 6.13 0.05
N GLY A 380 6.60 5.34 -0.94
CA GLY A 380 6.88 3.90 -0.97
C GLY A 380 8.37 3.55 -1.05
N VAL A 381 9.17 4.40 -1.69
CA VAL A 381 10.63 4.20 -1.84
C VAL A 381 11.38 4.43 -0.53
N ALA A 382 10.83 5.20 0.42
CA ALA A 382 11.42 5.37 1.75
C ALA A 382 11.46 4.06 2.58
N ARG A 383 10.72 3.03 2.16
CA ARG A 383 10.79 1.68 2.75
C ARG A 383 11.93 0.82 2.19
N ASN A 384 12.62 1.28 1.14
CA ASN A 384 13.72 0.55 0.52
C ASN A 384 15.05 0.94 1.20
N PRO A 385 15.73 0.00 1.89
CA PRO A 385 16.92 0.31 2.68
C PRO A 385 18.09 0.82 1.84
N ALA A 386 18.28 0.36 0.62
CA ALA A 386 19.35 0.85 -0.25
C ALA A 386 19.08 2.28 -0.76
N ALA A 387 17.80 2.65 -0.96
CA ALA A 387 17.43 4.02 -1.30
C ALA A 387 17.70 4.97 -0.11
N VAL A 388 17.38 4.51 1.11
CA VAL A 388 17.67 5.26 2.35
C VAL A 388 19.17 5.47 2.53
N GLU A 389 19.98 4.44 2.36
CA GLU A 389 21.45 4.55 2.44
C GLU A 389 22.03 5.47 1.36
N ALA A 390 21.55 5.33 0.11
CA ALA A 390 21.97 6.20 -0.98
C ALA A 390 21.62 7.68 -0.71
N LEU A 391 20.43 7.93 -0.15
CA LEU A 391 20.00 9.28 0.25
C LEU A 391 20.89 9.83 1.36
N GLY A 392 21.13 9.06 2.42
CA GLY A 392 22.00 9.47 3.53
C GLY A 392 23.40 9.85 3.05
N GLY A 393 24.01 9.00 2.20
CA GLY A 393 25.32 9.28 1.62
C GLY A 393 25.36 10.56 0.78
N LEU A 394 24.36 10.75 -0.10
CA LEU A 394 24.28 11.93 -0.97
C LEU A 394 23.96 13.22 -0.20
N VAL A 395 23.14 13.13 0.85
CA VAL A 395 22.87 14.27 1.73
C VAL A 395 24.13 14.66 2.48
N THR A 396 24.85 13.69 3.06
CA THR A 396 26.13 13.96 3.75
C THR A 396 27.17 14.57 2.80
N GLU A 397 27.29 14.06 1.57
CA GLU A 397 28.22 14.58 0.56
C GLU A 397 27.94 16.05 0.17
N ASN A 398 26.67 16.47 0.10
CA ASN A 398 26.29 17.78 -0.45
C ASN A 398 25.88 18.83 0.62
N TYR A 399 25.38 18.37 1.77
CA TYR A 399 24.83 19.26 2.82
C TYR A 399 25.45 19.04 4.20
N GLY A 400 26.34 18.03 4.34
CA GLY A 400 26.88 17.63 5.64
C GLY A 400 26.02 16.62 6.38
N GLU A 401 26.44 16.27 7.58
CA GLU A 401 25.68 15.35 8.43
C GLU A 401 24.39 16.01 8.90
N MET A 402 23.24 15.34 8.62
CA MET A 402 21.96 15.78 9.11
C MET A 402 21.05 14.59 9.40
N ARG A 403 20.06 14.82 10.25
CA ARG A 403 19.03 13.84 10.57
C ARG A 403 18.03 13.71 9.41
N ILE A 404 17.80 12.47 8.97
CA ILE A 404 16.73 12.13 8.02
C ILE A 404 15.66 11.38 8.78
N ASN A 405 14.47 11.96 8.87
CA ASN A 405 13.32 11.34 9.48
C ASN A 405 12.68 10.36 8.50
N ILE A 406 12.47 9.11 8.93
CA ILE A 406 11.81 8.05 8.16
C ILE A 406 10.85 7.32 9.09
N SER A 407 9.67 6.99 8.60
CA SER A 407 8.67 6.20 9.33
C SER A 407 8.24 5.00 8.50
N PRO A 408 7.95 3.84 9.11
CA PRO A 408 7.25 2.73 8.45
C PRO A 408 5.93 3.16 7.83
N ASP A 409 5.28 4.17 8.39
CA ASP A 409 4.01 4.74 7.95
C ASP A 409 4.15 5.82 6.86
N SER A 410 5.37 6.06 6.37
CA SER A 410 5.65 7.10 5.36
C SER A 410 4.82 7.01 4.09
N ILE A 411 4.29 5.83 3.75
CA ILE A 411 3.41 5.63 2.60
C ILE A 411 2.02 6.25 2.77
N TYR A 412 1.61 6.52 4.01
CA TYR A 412 0.30 7.10 4.34
C TYR A 412 0.33 8.63 4.48
N THR A 413 1.48 9.27 4.28
CA THR A 413 1.67 10.71 4.52
C THR A 413 0.64 11.57 3.77
N GLY A 414 0.34 11.26 2.50
CA GLY A 414 -0.67 11.98 1.71
C GLY A 414 -2.08 11.81 2.27
N ALA A 415 -2.48 10.58 2.61
CA ALA A 415 -3.78 10.30 3.20
C ALA A 415 -3.92 10.90 4.61
N LEU A 416 -2.85 10.89 5.40
CA LEU A 416 -2.80 11.54 6.71
C LEU A 416 -3.03 13.06 6.60
N GLY A 417 -2.32 13.72 5.67
CA GLY A 417 -2.53 15.15 5.43
C GLY A 417 -3.95 15.47 4.97
N ALA A 418 -4.54 14.63 4.12
CA ALA A 418 -5.94 14.75 3.72
C ALA A 418 -6.89 14.60 4.92
N ALA A 419 -6.66 13.63 5.82
CA ALA A 419 -7.45 13.43 7.03
C ALA A 419 -7.33 14.62 7.99
N LEU A 420 -6.15 15.23 8.11
CA LEU A 420 -5.95 16.46 8.89
C LEU A 420 -6.71 17.64 8.31
N PHE A 421 -6.80 17.78 6.98
CA PHE A 421 -7.65 18.77 6.35
C PHE A 421 -9.13 18.49 6.61
N ALA A 422 -9.59 17.24 6.52
CA ALA A 422 -10.96 16.86 6.86
C ALA A 422 -11.30 17.24 8.31
N ARG A 423 -10.41 16.96 9.26
CA ARG A 423 -10.59 17.33 10.66
C ARG A 423 -10.67 18.85 10.85
N ARG A 424 -9.80 19.64 10.20
CA ARG A 424 -9.85 21.11 10.27
C ARG A 424 -11.18 21.68 9.72
N GLU A 425 -11.75 21.07 8.70
CA GLU A 425 -13.06 21.47 8.16
C GLU A 425 -14.17 21.17 9.15
N TRP A 426 -14.20 19.97 9.69
CA TRP A 426 -15.16 19.58 10.73
C TRP A 426 -15.09 20.47 12.00
N GLU A 427 -13.88 20.82 12.47
CA GLU A 427 -13.68 21.73 13.60
C GLU A 427 -14.24 23.13 13.31
N LYS A 428 -14.07 23.63 12.09
CA LYS A 428 -14.61 24.94 11.64
C LYS A 428 -16.15 24.93 11.62
N GLU A 429 -16.76 23.89 11.07
CA GLU A 429 -18.22 23.76 11.02
C GLU A 429 -18.85 23.79 12.44
N ARG A 430 -18.22 23.15 13.39
CA ARG A 430 -18.64 23.16 14.81
C ARG A 430 -18.42 24.49 15.51
N SER A 431 -17.43 25.26 15.08
CA SER A 431 -17.09 26.54 15.70
C SER A 431 -17.85 27.72 15.13
N THR A 432 -18.53 27.53 13.99
CA THR A 432 -19.43 28.54 13.41
C THR A 432 -20.78 28.40 14.12
N PRO A 433 -21.23 29.37 14.93
CA PRO A 433 -22.54 29.34 15.52
C PRO A 433 -23.57 29.26 14.37
N GLU A 434 -24.59 28.41 14.50
CA GLU A 434 -25.80 28.53 13.69
C GLU A 434 -26.29 29.98 13.82
N GLU A 435 -26.08 30.79 12.78
CA GLU A 435 -26.85 32.02 12.64
C GLU A 435 -28.30 31.56 12.54
N VAL A 436 -28.97 31.72 13.67
CA VAL A 436 -30.41 31.47 13.86
C VAL A 436 -31.10 32.17 12.70
N ALA A 437 -31.64 31.38 11.78
CA ALA A 437 -32.59 31.84 10.81
C ALA A 437 -33.78 32.39 11.62
N SER A 438 -33.77 33.68 11.82
CA SER A 438 -34.90 34.51 12.27
C SER A 438 -35.71 34.99 11.08
#